data_89d58083217f753356a5ba5ec716991a
#
_entry.id   89d58083217f753356a5ba5ec716991a
#
_cell.length_a   1.000
_cell.length_b   1.000
_cell.length_c   1.000
_cell.angle_alpha   90.00
_cell.angle_beta   90.00
_cell.angle_gamma   90.00
#
_symmetry.space_group_name_H-M   'P 1'
#
loop_
_entity.id
_entity.type
_entity.pdbx_description
1 polymer ?
#
loop_
_entity_poly.entity_id
_entity_poly.type
_entity_poly.pdbx_seq_one_letter_code
_entity_poly.pdbx_strand_id
1 'polypeptide(L)'
;MSPDVAVFTASHPERPPVPVPVDWTAVERWLGLRLPEDYKRLADTHGPLDFGEYVWVHVPCVQEGRFDYGRWLEDTHREARIAARQLPEDQRPPIHPDPGGLLAWGCTRGSDVLFWDTSVSENPDEWTVVVRHSPGIPGSGLQPWHRYDLTLGDYLRHTVRAEWELPSPPGPLIGPLSNAIARTAFLPTPEAWAPPDPSAPRLTDSERHVALETGTGLDALRLLCPPPAAPYLGDGTWAGLFGELGTALPSEYVTLMNLYGAGCWSDWLRFYTPLRTGDRRYLQHIESTTDGYRDLEGSHPQWHPLVTWPETGGFLPFANSIDGDQLGWLTQGDSPDDWPLILWPRHASQGPPLRTGLIDTLLAWLRGKFSTPGLAALDEDDDPVQFAVFKSWDDSAYW
;
A
#
# COMPACT_ATOMS: atom_id res chain seq x y z
N MET A 1 8.25 -13.47 -34.50
CA MET A 1 6.81 -13.64 -34.81
C MET A 1 6.04 -12.85 -33.78
N SER A 2 5.25 -11.86 -34.21
CA SER A 2 4.39 -11.10 -33.28
C SER A 2 3.48 -12.05 -32.51
N PRO A 3 3.42 -11.99 -31.18
CA PRO A 3 2.46 -12.77 -30.42
C PRO A 3 1.06 -12.35 -30.86
N ASP A 4 0.29 -13.31 -31.32
CA ASP A 4 -1.06 -13.08 -31.80
C ASP A 4 -1.92 -12.73 -30.57
N VAL A 5 -2.26 -11.46 -30.42
CA VAL A 5 -3.16 -10.96 -29.36
C VAL A 5 -4.49 -11.71 -29.36
N ALA A 6 -4.86 -12.33 -30.48
CA ALA A 6 -6.04 -13.16 -30.63
C ALA A 6 -6.09 -14.38 -29.68
N VAL A 7 -4.96 -14.80 -29.12
CA VAL A 7 -4.93 -15.92 -28.12
C VAL A 7 -5.57 -15.50 -26.79
N PHE A 8 -5.70 -14.18 -26.54
CA PHE A 8 -6.21 -13.64 -25.28
C PHE A 8 -7.66 -13.14 -25.36
N THR A 9 -8.39 -13.43 -26.45
CA THR A 9 -9.66 -12.78 -26.82
C THR A 9 -10.94 -13.42 -26.28
N ALA A 10 -10.90 -14.33 -25.34
CA ALA A 10 -12.12 -14.72 -24.65
C ALA A 10 -12.47 -13.67 -23.59
N SER A 11 -13.27 -12.66 -23.97
CA SER A 11 -13.78 -11.65 -23.04
C SER A 11 -14.89 -12.25 -22.17
N HIS A 12 -14.86 -11.95 -20.86
CA HIS A 12 -15.95 -12.29 -19.95
C HIS A 12 -17.17 -11.39 -20.29
N PRO A 13 -18.36 -11.95 -20.61
CA PRO A 13 -19.49 -11.14 -21.06
C PRO A 13 -19.98 -10.11 -20.03
N GLU A 14 -19.74 -10.36 -18.74
CA GLU A 14 -20.14 -9.47 -17.65
C GLU A 14 -19.11 -8.36 -17.37
N ARG A 15 -17.89 -8.48 -17.86
CA ARG A 15 -16.79 -7.53 -17.64
C ARG A 15 -15.95 -7.40 -18.91
N PRO A 16 -16.46 -6.72 -19.92
CA PRO A 16 -15.71 -6.53 -21.15
C PRO A 16 -14.45 -5.71 -20.90
N PRO A 17 -13.39 -5.90 -21.70
CA PRO A 17 -12.22 -5.03 -21.68
C PRO A 17 -12.60 -3.55 -21.78
N VAL A 18 -11.90 -2.70 -21.05
CA VAL A 18 -12.04 -1.25 -21.12
C VAL A 18 -10.69 -0.66 -21.53
N PRO A 19 -10.44 -0.50 -22.85
CA PRO A 19 -9.23 0.13 -23.35
C PRO A 19 -9.02 1.51 -22.75
N VAL A 20 -7.77 1.85 -22.43
CA VAL A 20 -7.38 3.15 -21.91
C VAL A 20 -6.44 3.80 -22.92
N PRO A 21 -6.71 5.04 -23.37
CA PRO A 21 -5.88 5.73 -24.36
C PRO A 21 -4.59 6.26 -23.68
N VAL A 22 -3.58 5.42 -23.53
CA VAL A 22 -2.32 5.76 -22.87
C VAL A 22 -1.45 6.64 -23.75
N ASP A 23 -0.93 7.75 -23.21
CA ASP A 23 0.17 8.51 -23.84
C ASP A 23 1.51 7.82 -23.54
N TRP A 24 1.85 6.81 -24.36
CA TRP A 24 3.10 6.05 -24.21
C TRP A 24 4.34 6.94 -24.24
N THR A 25 4.34 8.02 -25.01
CA THR A 25 5.48 8.95 -25.07
C THR A 25 5.70 9.64 -23.73
N ALA A 26 4.63 10.06 -23.07
CA ALA A 26 4.71 10.68 -21.75
C ALA A 26 5.11 9.65 -20.68
N VAL A 27 4.53 8.46 -20.69
CA VAL A 27 4.84 7.37 -19.75
C VAL A 27 6.31 6.93 -19.87
N GLU A 28 6.79 6.65 -21.08
CA GLU A 28 8.17 6.21 -21.35
C GLU A 28 9.19 7.29 -20.97
N ARG A 29 8.85 8.57 -21.19
CA ARG A 29 9.69 9.70 -20.75
C ARG A 29 9.78 9.77 -19.22
N TRP A 30 8.67 9.56 -18.51
CA TRP A 30 8.64 9.55 -17.07
C TRP A 30 9.43 8.38 -16.49
N LEU A 31 9.32 7.19 -17.08
CA LEU A 31 10.08 6.02 -16.70
C LEU A 31 11.58 6.12 -17.07
N GLY A 32 11.93 6.98 -18.03
CA GLY A 32 13.30 7.08 -18.56
C GLY A 32 13.70 5.89 -19.44
N LEU A 33 12.75 5.05 -19.86
CA LEU A 33 12.98 3.88 -20.71
C LEU A 33 11.76 3.58 -21.58
N ARG A 34 11.97 2.81 -22.66
CA ARG A 34 10.87 2.33 -23.51
C ARG A 34 10.27 1.05 -22.92
N LEU A 35 9.00 0.80 -23.25
CA LEU A 35 8.26 -0.38 -22.81
C LEU A 35 8.08 -1.39 -23.97
N PRO A 36 7.89 -2.70 -23.65
CA PRO A 36 7.66 -3.74 -24.66
C PRO A 36 6.43 -3.47 -25.53
N GLU A 37 6.53 -3.70 -26.83
CA GLU A 37 5.44 -3.47 -27.79
C GLU A 37 4.26 -4.43 -27.58
N ASP A 38 4.50 -5.65 -27.09
CA ASP A 38 3.44 -6.60 -26.77
C ASP A 38 2.61 -6.11 -25.58
N TYR A 39 3.25 -5.52 -24.55
CA TYR A 39 2.57 -4.90 -23.42
C TYR A 39 1.74 -3.69 -23.84
N LYS A 40 2.29 -2.77 -24.65
CA LYS A 40 1.57 -1.59 -25.13
C LYS A 40 0.32 -1.99 -25.93
N ARG A 41 0.45 -2.95 -26.83
CA ARG A 41 -0.70 -3.47 -27.61
C ARG A 41 -1.76 -4.13 -26.71
N LEU A 42 -1.33 -4.89 -25.70
CA LEU A 42 -2.22 -5.52 -24.76
C LEU A 42 -3.00 -4.46 -23.96
N ALA A 43 -2.31 -3.44 -23.46
CA ALA A 43 -2.90 -2.32 -22.75
C ALA A 43 -3.89 -1.51 -23.62
N ASP A 44 -3.48 -1.15 -24.84
CA ASP A 44 -4.31 -0.39 -25.78
C ASP A 44 -5.57 -1.15 -26.23
N THR A 45 -5.50 -2.50 -26.23
CA THR A 45 -6.62 -3.33 -26.68
C THR A 45 -7.58 -3.65 -25.54
N HIS A 46 -7.06 -3.86 -24.33
CA HIS A 46 -7.83 -4.43 -23.23
C HIS A 46 -7.88 -3.52 -22.00
N GLY A 47 -6.95 -2.56 -21.84
CA GLY A 47 -6.77 -1.83 -20.59
C GLY A 47 -6.21 -2.72 -19.48
N PRO A 48 -6.47 -2.40 -18.19
CA PRO A 48 -6.03 -3.22 -17.08
C PRO A 48 -6.73 -4.58 -17.11
N LEU A 49 -5.96 -5.66 -17.01
CA LEU A 49 -6.46 -7.02 -17.17
C LEU A 49 -6.41 -7.82 -15.88
N ASP A 50 -7.47 -8.57 -15.62
CA ASP A 50 -7.48 -9.74 -14.75
C ASP A 50 -7.41 -10.99 -15.65
N PHE A 51 -6.20 -11.52 -15.78
CA PHE A 51 -5.92 -12.62 -16.68
C PHE A 51 -6.08 -13.96 -15.97
N GLY A 52 -7.03 -14.74 -16.42
CA GLY A 52 -7.35 -16.04 -15.86
C GLY A 52 -7.82 -16.02 -14.41
N GLU A 53 -8.37 -14.90 -13.95
CA GLU A 53 -8.78 -14.67 -12.55
C GLU A 53 -7.63 -14.75 -11.54
N TYR A 54 -6.39 -14.61 -12.00
CA TYR A 54 -5.22 -14.79 -11.15
C TYR A 54 -4.11 -13.78 -11.38
N VAL A 55 -3.78 -13.42 -12.62
CA VAL A 55 -2.73 -12.44 -12.94
C VAL A 55 -3.37 -11.10 -13.29
N TRP A 56 -3.03 -10.09 -12.55
CA TRP A 56 -3.43 -8.71 -12.84
C TRP A 56 -2.31 -8.00 -13.59
N VAL A 57 -2.60 -7.64 -14.84
CA VAL A 57 -1.71 -6.83 -15.66
C VAL A 57 -2.11 -5.38 -15.47
N HIS A 58 -1.27 -4.62 -14.78
CA HIS A 58 -1.47 -3.20 -14.56
C HIS A 58 -1.03 -2.41 -15.78
N VAL A 59 -1.79 -1.38 -16.12
CA VAL A 59 -1.49 -0.47 -17.24
C VAL A 59 -1.53 0.97 -16.74
N PRO A 60 -0.92 1.93 -17.45
CA PRO A 60 -0.96 3.34 -17.06
C PRO A 60 -2.39 3.91 -17.07
N CYS A 61 -3.12 3.67 -15.99
CA CYS A 61 -4.47 4.17 -15.76
C CYS A 61 -4.65 4.66 -14.33
N VAL A 62 -5.73 5.38 -14.11
CA VAL A 62 -6.19 5.84 -12.81
C VAL A 62 -7.69 5.54 -12.68
N GLN A 63 -8.11 5.19 -11.48
CA GLN A 63 -9.50 5.18 -11.07
C GLN A 63 -9.60 5.79 -9.68
N GLU A 64 -10.35 6.86 -9.57
CA GLU A 64 -10.49 7.61 -8.33
C GLU A 64 -10.83 6.70 -7.15
N GLY A 65 -10.11 6.89 -6.03
CA GLY A 65 -10.28 6.12 -4.80
C GLY A 65 -9.87 4.64 -4.86
N ARG A 66 -9.36 4.13 -6.00
CA ARG A 66 -9.03 2.70 -6.15
C ARG A 66 -7.64 2.41 -6.65
N PHE A 67 -7.18 3.13 -7.66
CA PHE A 67 -5.91 2.82 -8.32
C PHE A 67 -5.30 4.05 -8.99
N ASP A 68 -4.00 4.24 -8.79
CA ASP A 68 -3.15 5.17 -9.53
C ASP A 68 -1.88 4.43 -9.95
N TYR A 69 -1.62 4.38 -11.26
CA TYR A 69 -0.50 3.60 -11.81
C TYR A 69 0.85 4.06 -11.30
N GLY A 70 1.10 5.36 -11.29
CA GLY A 70 2.40 5.89 -10.86
C GLY A 70 2.68 5.55 -9.39
N ARG A 71 1.69 5.77 -8.54
CA ARG A 71 1.78 5.45 -7.14
C ARG A 71 1.93 3.95 -6.88
N TRP A 72 1.12 3.11 -7.56
CA TRP A 72 1.27 1.65 -7.47
C TRP A 72 2.68 1.21 -7.84
N LEU A 73 3.25 1.79 -8.90
CA LEU A 73 4.59 1.44 -9.37
C LEU A 73 5.67 1.84 -8.34
N GLU A 74 5.59 3.05 -7.80
CA GLU A 74 6.50 3.56 -6.77
C GLU A 74 6.44 2.72 -5.50
N ASP A 75 5.23 2.43 -4.98
CA ASP A 75 5.02 1.61 -3.79
C ASP A 75 5.54 0.18 -4.01
N THR A 76 5.25 -0.41 -5.18
CA THR A 76 5.70 -1.76 -5.54
C THR A 76 7.23 -1.84 -5.62
N HIS A 77 7.88 -0.85 -6.21
CA HIS A 77 9.34 -0.80 -6.30
C HIS A 77 9.97 -0.57 -4.92
N ARG A 78 9.38 0.26 -4.07
CA ARG A 78 9.82 0.45 -2.68
C ARG A 78 9.77 -0.85 -1.90
N GLU A 79 8.66 -1.57 -1.92
CA GLU A 79 8.53 -2.88 -1.27
C GLU A 79 9.52 -3.91 -1.82
N ALA A 80 9.78 -3.87 -3.13
CA ALA A 80 10.75 -4.75 -3.77
C ALA A 80 12.17 -4.45 -3.28
N ARG A 81 12.56 -3.17 -3.13
CA ARG A 81 13.85 -2.77 -2.54
C ARG A 81 13.99 -3.24 -1.09
N ILE A 82 12.95 -3.06 -0.27
CA ILE A 82 12.93 -3.56 1.12
C ILE A 82 13.14 -5.08 1.16
N ALA A 83 12.42 -5.83 0.32
CA ALA A 83 12.57 -7.28 0.24
C ALA A 83 13.96 -7.70 -0.26
N ALA A 84 14.52 -7.00 -1.24
CA ALA A 84 15.87 -7.27 -1.76
C ALA A 84 16.95 -7.06 -0.69
N ARG A 85 16.79 -6.10 0.22
CA ARG A 85 17.76 -5.86 1.32
C ARG A 85 17.88 -7.03 2.29
N GLN A 86 16.90 -7.92 2.35
CA GLN A 86 16.96 -9.14 3.16
C GLN A 86 17.90 -10.21 2.54
N LEU A 87 18.29 -10.05 1.29
CA LEU A 87 19.23 -10.92 0.61
C LEU A 87 20.68 -10.47 0.84
N PRO A 88 21.67 -11.40 0.72
CA PRO A 88 23.07 -11.04 0.58
C PRO A 88 23.27 -10.01 -0.54
N GLU A 89 24.18 -9.06 -0.35
CA GLU A 89 24.40 -7.92 -1.26
C GLU A 89 24.62 -8.35 -2.72
N ASP A 90 25.36 -9.42 -2.94
CA ASP A 90 25.67 -10.01 -4.25
C ASP A 90 24.45 -10.69 -4.93
N GLN A 91 23.36 -10.89 -4.20
CA GLN A 91 22.12 -11.52 -4.69
C GLN A 91 20.96 -10.53 -4.83
N ARG A 92 21.17 -9.27 -4.46
CA ARG A 92 20.13 -8.23 -4.54
C ARG A 92 19.88 -7.85 -6.00
N PRO A 93 18.64 -8.04 -6.53
CA PRO A 93 18.33 -7.51 -7.83
C PRO A 93 18.28 -5.98 -7.76
N PRO A 94 18.81 -5.24 -8.74
CA PRO A 94 18.55 -3.83 -8.88
C PRO A 94 17.05 -3.63 -9.17
N ILE A 95 16.47 -2.56 -8.63
CA ILE A 95 15.06 -2.20 -8.85
C ILE A 95 15.01 -0.84 -9.55
N HIS A 96 14.15 -0.71 -10.56
CA HIS A 96 13.97 0.58 -11.23
C HIS A 96 13.74 1.73 -10.21
N PRO A 97 14.39 2.93 -10.35
CA PRO A 97 15.10 3.43 -11.53
C PRO A 97 16.57 3.05 -11.65
N ASP A 98 17.10 2.14 -10.85
CA ASP A 98 18.50 1.71 -11.02
C ASP A 98 18.75 1.19 -12.44
N PRO A 99 19.91 1.43 -13.02
CA PRO A 99 20.25 0.91 -14.35
C PRO A 99 20.13 -0.61 -14.43
N GLY A 100 19.33 -1.11 -15.38
CA GLY A 100 19.03 -2.54 -15.51
C GLY A 100 18.11 -3.09 -14.42
N GLY A 101 17.45 -2.20 -13.69
CA GLY A 101 16.57 -2.58 -12.57
C GLY A 101 15.28 -3.26 -12.99
N LEU A 102 14.74 -4.08 -12.09
CA LEU A 102 13.46 -4.74 -12.29
C LEU A 102 12.33 -3.70 -12.33
N LEU A 103 11.51 -3.74 -13.38
CA LEU A 103 10.37 -2.85 -13.58
C LEU A 103 9.06 -3.63 -13.40
N ALA A 104 8.23 -3.27 -12.44
CA ALA A 104 6.97 -3.97 -12.17
C ALA A 104 5.92 -3.72 -13.26
N TRP A 105 5.16 -4.77 -13.62
CA TRP A 105 4.08 -4.68 -14.59
C TRP A 105 2.76 -5.32 -14.12
N GLY A 106 2.78 -6.06 -13.02
CA GLY A 106 1.58 -6.72 -12.55
C GLY A 106 1.77 -7.44 -11.23
N CYS A 107 0.70 -8.06 -10.76
CA CYS A 107 0.72 -8.90 -9.58
C CYS A 107 -0.21 -10.10 -9.73
N THR A 108 -0.11 -11.06 -8.80
CA THR A 108 -1.03 -12.19 -8.75
C THR A 108 -2.03 -12.03 -7.61
N ARG A 109 -3.11 -12.79 -7.67
CA ARG A 109 -4.06 -12.91 -6.55
C ARG A 109 -3.42 -13.48 -5.28
N GLY A 110 -2.29 -14.17 -5.41
CA GLY A 110 -1.47 -14.66 -4.29
C GLY A 110 -0.50 -13.63 -3.72
N SER A 111 -0.59 -12.36 -4.15
CA SER A 111 0.29 -11.26 -3.75
C SER A 111 1.74 -11.39 -4.26
N ASP A 112 1.99 -12.22 -5.27
CA ASP A 112 3.26 -12.17 -5.97
C ASP A 112 3.33 -10.93 -6.85
N VAL A 113 4.51 -10.38 -7.05
CA VAL A 113 4.73 -9.23 -7.94
C VAL A 113 5.52 -9.66 -9.16
N LEU A 114 5.09 -9.16 -10.31
CA LEU A 114 5.62 -9.51 -11.62
C LEU A 114 6.41 -8.35 -12.19
N PHE A 115 7.65 -8.62 -12.59
CA PHE A 115 8.60 -7.62 -13.11
C PHE A 115 9.12 -8.02 -14.50
N TRP A 116 9.60 -7.04 -15.23
CA TRP A 116 10.57 -7.23 -16.31
C TRP A 116 12.00 -7.11 -15.77
N ASP A 117 12.89 -7.95 -16.26
CA ASP A 117 14.33 -7.79 -16.10
C ASP A 117 14.87 -6.89 -17.22
N THR A 118 15.06 -5.62 -16.92
CA THR A 118 15.53 -4.66 -17.93
C THR A 118 17.03 -4.78 -18.22
N SER A 119 17.76 -5.61 -17.46
CA SER A 119 19.20 -5.85 -17.65
C SER A 119 19.50 -6.81 -18.80
N VAL A 120 18.52 -7.58 -19.26
CA VAL A 120 18.70 -8.64 -20.26
C VAL A 120 19.04 -8.07 -21.64
N SER A 121 18.42 -6.93 -22.03
CA SER A 121 18.62 -6.31 -23.34
C SER A 121 18.26 -4.82 -23.32
N GLU A 122 18.91 -4.05 -24.19
CA GLU A 122 18.51 -2.67 -24.50
C GLU A 122 17.19 -2.61 -25.31
N ASN A 123 16.80 -3.72 -25.92
CA ASN A 123 15.53 -3.86 -26.61
C ASN A 123 14.45 -4.34 -25.63
N PRO A 124 13.43 -3.53 -25.29
CA PRO A 124 12.40 -3.92 -24.36
C PRO A 124 11.61 -5.18 -24.74
N ASP A 125 11.50 -5.46 -26.03
CA ASP A 125 10.77 -6.64 -26.54
C ASP A 125 11.46 -7.97 -26.19
N GLU A 126 12.70 -7.90 -25.68
CA GLU A 126 13.50 -9.06 -25.26
C GLU A 126 13.57 -9.19 -23.72
N TRP A 127 12.93 -8.28 -22.98
CA TRP A 127 12.92 -8.37 -21.52
C TRP A 127 12.19 -9.61 -21.04
N THR A 128 12.76 -10.25 -20.04
CA THR A 128 12.23 -11.48 -19.47
C THR A 128 11.52 -11.24 -18.15
N VAL A 129 10.64 -12.16 -17.78
CA VAL A 129 9.79 -12.03 -16.58
C VAL A 129 10.53 -12.49 -15.33
N VAL A 130 10.42 -11.71 -14.27
CA VAL A 130 10.84 -12.07 -12.91
C VAL A 130 9.64 -12.00 -11.99
N VAL A 131 9.48 -13.00 -11.14
CA VAL A 131 8.42 -13.06 -10.14
C VAL A 131 9.02 -12.96 -8.75
N ARG A 132 8.57 -11.96 -7.98
CA ARG A 132 8.82 -11.90 -6.54
C ARG A 132 7.66 -12.55 -5.82
N HIS A 133 7.96 -13.62 -5.10
CA HIS A 133 6.94 -14.30 -4.32
C HIS A 133 6.62 -13.52 -3.07
N SER A 134 5.32 -13.45 -2.77
CA SER A 134 4.85 -13.09 -1.43
C SER A 134 5.56 -14.01 -0.43
N PRO A 135 6.05 -13.51 0.71
CA PRO A 135 6.73 -14.34 1.69
C PRO A 135 5.83 -15.51 2.07
N GLY A 136 6.13 -16.65 1.48
CA GLY A 136 5.38 -17.88 1.68
C GLY A 136 5.62 -18.44 3.07
N ILE A 137 4.94 -19.55 3.38
CA ILE A 137 5.06 -20.27 4.64
C ILE A 137 6.55 -20.50 4.95
N PRO A 138 7.06 -20.04 6.12
CA PRO A 138 8.42 -20.28 6.52
C PRO A 138 8.80 -21.76 6.39
N GLY A 139 9.90 -22.04 5.70
CA GLY A 139 10.36 -23.42 5.45
C GLY A 139 9.91 -24.04 4.11
N SER A 140 9.21 -23.31 3.27
CA SER A 140 8.80 -23.81 1.93
C SER A 140 9.98 -24.08 0.97
N GLY A 141 11.16 -23.54 1.25
CA GLY A 141 12.33 -23.65 0.38
C GLY A 141 12.21 -22.87 -0.94
N LEU A 142 11.14 -22.10 -1.13
CA LEU A 142 10.97 -21.26 -2.31
C LEU A 142 11.95 -20.08 -2.27
N GLN A 143 12.63 -19.85 -3.39
CA GLN A 143 13.42 -18.65 -3.57
C GLN A 143 12.46 -17.44 -3.68
N PRO A 144 12.75 -16.32 -3.00
CA PRO A 144 11.85 -15.15 -3.03
C PRO A 144 11.75 -14.53 -4.42
N TRP A 145 12.76 -14.73 -5.28
CA TRP A 145 12.81 -14.21 -6.64
C TRP A 145 13.03 -15.35 -7.63
N HIS A 146 12.17 -15.44 -8.63
CA HIS A 146 12.26 -16.44 -9.68
C HIS A 146 12.32 -15.79 -11.06
N ARG A 147 13.35 -16.13 -11.86
CA ARG A 147 13.57 -15.62 -13.21
C ARG A 147 13.07 -16.64 -14.24
N TYR A 148 12.28 -16.17 -15.18
CA TYR A 148 11.81 -16.94 -16.32
C TYR A 148 12.51 -16.43 -17.57
N ASP A 149 13.03 -17.32 -18.43
CA ASP A 149 13.58 -16.98 -19.73
C ASP A 149 12.44 -16.84 -20.77
N LEU A 150 11.49 -15.96 -20.48
CA LEU A 150 10.27 -15.74 -21.25
C LEU A 150 9.94 -14.25 -21.29
N THR A 151 9.55 -13.76 -22.48
CA THR A 151 8.95 -12.42 -22.60
C THR A 151 7.56 -12.39 -21.98
N LEU A 152 6.98 -11.20 -21.79
CA LEU A 152 5.62 -11.07 -21.25
C LEU A 152 4.60 -11.91 -22.01
N GLY A 153 4.60 -11.79 -23.35
CA GLY A 153 3.66 -12.53 -24.19
C GLY A 153 3.84 -14.03 -24.11
N ASP A 154 5.08 -14.51 -24.04
CA ASP A 154 5.38 -15.93 -23.89
C ASP A 154 5.00 -16.42 -22.49
N TYR A 155 5.33 -15.65 -21.44
CA TYR A 155 4.95 -15.96 -20.07
C TYR A 155 3.43 -16.10 -19.92
N LEU A 156 2.64 -15.13 -20.38
CA LEU A 156 1.18 -15.20 -20.33
C LEU A 156 0.63 -16.37 -21.16
N ARG A 157 1.23 -16.67 -22.31
CA ARG A 157 0.84 -17.81 -23.15
C ARG A 157 1.10 -19.15 -22.46
N HIS A 158 2.23 -19.31 -21.81
CA HIS A 158 2.55 -20.51 -21.03
C HIS A 158 1.62 -20.68 -19.85
N THR A 159 1.26 -19.61 -19.13
CA THR A 159 0.31 -19.68 -18.01
C THR A 159 -1.06 -20.20 -18.43
N VAL A 160 -1.49 -19.91 -19.67
CA VAL A 160 -2.77 -20.38 -20.24
C VAL A 160 -2.73 -21.85 -20.64
N ARG A 161 -1.64 -22.29 -21.25
CA ARG A 161 -1.58 -23.62 -21.91
C ARG A 161 -1.20 -24.76 -20.99
N ALA A 162 -0.90 -24.47 -19.71
CA ALA A 162 -0.42 -25.50 -18.77
C ALA A 162 0.87 -26.24 -19.24
N GLU A 163 1.66 -25.60 -20.10
CA GLU A 163 2.87 -26.18 -20.70
C GLU A 163 4.10 -25.96 -19.80
N TRP A 164 3.87 -25.76 -18.50
CA TRP A 164 4.96 -25.60 -17.54
C TRP A 164 5.59 -26.94 -17.21
N GLU A 165 6.64 -27.29 -17.91
CA GLU A 165 7.71 -28.10 -17.32
C GLU A 165 8.53 -27.16 -16.43
N LEU A 166 8.12 -27.02 -15.18
CA LEU A 166 8.84 -26.20 -14.22
C LEU A 166 10.20 -26.85 -13.94
N PRO A 167 11.32 -26.13 -14.10
CA PRO A 167 12.59 -26.62 -13.57
C PRO A 167 12.45 -26.78 -12.05
N SER A 168 12.95 -27.89 -11.53
CA SER A 168 13.07 -28.11 -10.08
C SER A 168 14.15 -27.19 -9.48
N PRO A 169 13.94 -26.53 -8.35
CA PRO A 169 12.79 -26.65 -7.47
C PRO A 169 11.58 -25.92 -8.05
N PRO A 170 10.37 -26.36 -7.69
CA PRO A 170 9.17 -25.81 -8.26
C PRO A 170 9.16 -24.30 -8.02
N GLY A 171 9.15 -23.56 -9.12
CA GLY A 171 8.69 -22.19 -9.10
C GLY A 171 7.28 -22.19 -8.56
N PRO A 172 6.78 -21.11 -8.07
CA PRO A 172 5.44 -21.04 -7.58
C PRO A 172 4.50 -21.32 -8.72
N LEU A 173 3.50 -21.99 -8.34
CA LEU A 173 2.42 -22.42 -9.19
C LEU A 173 1.58 -21.21 -9.60
N ILE A 174 2.07 -20.42 -10.55
CA ILE A 174 1.18 -19.60 -11.36
C ILE A 174 0.72 -20.50 -12.49
N GLY A 175 -0.40 -21.14 -12.30
CA GLY A 175 -1.01 -21.96 -13.33
C GLY A 175 -0.99 -23.46 -13.09
N PRO A 176 -1.72 -24.25 -13.91
CA PRO A 176 -2.35 -23.76 -15.13
C PRO A 176 -3.56 -22.88 -14.81
N LEU A 177 -3.64 -21.71 -15.44
CA LEU A 177 -4.85 -20.92 -15.36
C LEU A 177 -5.91 -21.67 -16.17
N SER A 178 -6.99 -22.10 -15.51
CA SER A 178 -8.04 -22.91 -16.12
C SER A 178 -8.79 -22.18 -17.24
N ASN A 179 -8.65 -20.86 -17.35
CA ASN A 179 -9.33 -20.03 -18.33
C ASN A 179 -8.44 -18.86 -18.77
N ALA A 180 -8.21 -18.73 -20.07
CA ALA A 180 -7.61 -17.52 -20.69
C ALA A 180 -8.65 -16.42 -20.86
N ILE A 181 -9.34 -16.04 -19.78
CA ILE A 181 -10.35 -14.99 -19.85
C ILE A 181 -9.68 -13.69 -19.48
N ALA A 182 -9.46 -12.83 -20.47
CA ALA A 182 -9.13 -11.43 -20.21
C ALA A 182 -10.42 -10.71 -19.85
N ARG A 183 -10.48 -10.13 -18.67
CA ARG A 183 -11.57 -9.26 -18.24
C ARG A 183 -10.97 -7.98 -17.66
N THR A 184 -11.75 -6.92 -17.66
CA THR A 184 -11.38 -5.75 -16.87
C THR A 184 -11.09 -6.23 -15.46
N ALA A 185 -9.94 -5.87 -14.95
CA ALA A 185 -9.58 -6.13 -13.57
C ALA A 185 -10.65 -5.55 -12.62
N PHE A 186 -10.31 -5.32 -11.38
CA PHE A 186 -11.21 -4.68 -10.40
C PHE A 186 -11.50 -3.20 -10.69
N LEU A 187 -11.08 -2.67 -11.84
CA LEU A 187 -11.24 -1.27 -12.26
C LEU A 187 -12.32 -1.16 -13.35
N PRO A 188 -13.58 -0.93 -13.00
CA PRO A 188 -14.69 -0.90 -13.98
C PRO A 188 -14.69 0.34 -14.86
N THR A 189 -14.09 1.45 -14.44
CA THR A 189 -14.07 2.73 -15.17
C THR A 189 -12.68 3.37 -15.11
N PRO A 190 -11.63 2.72 -15.62
CA PRO A 190 -10.31 3.31 -15.61
C PRO A 190 -10.21 4.47 -16.61
N GLU A 191 -9.48 5.50 -16.23
CA GLU A 191 -9.10 6.63 -17.07
C GLU A 191 -7.60 6.59 -17.37
N ALA A 192 -7.15 7.29 -18.41
CA ALA A 192 -5.74 7.37 -18.72
C ALA A 192 -4.97 8.06 -17.60
N TRP A 193 -3.91 7.43 -17.12
CA TRP A 193 -2.99 8.06 -16.21
C TRP A 193 -2.04 9.00 -16.93
N ALA A 194 -1.81 10.18 -16.37
CA ALA A 194 -0.82 11.13 -16.84
C ALA A 194 0.32 11.21 -15.82
N PRO A 195 1.58 11.05 -16.26
CA PRO A 195 2.70 11.24 -15.36
C PRO A 195 2.71 12.64 -14.74
N PRO A 196 3.14 12.79 -13.47
CA PRO A 196 3.29 14.11 -12.86
C PRO A 196 4.30 14.94 -13.65
N ASP A 197 4.06 16.25 -13.75
CA ASP A 197 4.99 17.17 -14.38
C ASP A 197 6.25 17.32 -13.50
N PRO A 198 7.41 16.85 -13.95
CA PRO A 198 8.64 16.94 -13.18
C PRO A 198 9.13 18.38 -12.98
N SER A 199 8.63 19.33 -13.78
CA SER A 199 8.96 20.75 -13.68
C SER A 199 8.13 21.51 -12.63
N ALA A 200 7.09 20.90 -12.08
CA ALA A 200 6.22 21.48 -11.07
C ALA A 200 6.35 20.74 -9.73
N PRO A 201 7.42 21.00 -8.96
CA PRO A 201 7.56 20.38 -7.64
C PRO A 201 6.38 20.81 -6.75
N ARG A 202 5.83 19.85 -6.00
CA ARG A 202 4.69 20.08 -5.10
C ARG A 202 4.96 21.17 -4.07
N LEU A 203 6.22 21.31 -3.65
CA LEU A 203 6.69 22.29 -2.68
C LEU A 203 7.86 23.08 -3.28
N THR A 204 7.88 24.37 -3.04
CA THR A 204 9.08 25.19 -3.25
C THR A 204 10.19 24.78 -2.28
N ASP A 205 11.45 25.13 -2.55
CA ASP A 205 12.58 24.81 -1.66
C ASP A 205 12.36 25.33 -0.23
N SER A 206 11.78 26.52 -0.08
CA SER A 206 11.44 27.09 1.22
C SER A 206 10.37 26.32 1.95
N GLU A 207 9.29 25.94 1.26
CA GLU A 207 8.21 25.12 1.81
C GLU A 207 8.72 23.72 2.16
N ARG A 208 9.55 23.14 1.31
CA ARG A 208 10.19 21.84 1.56
C ARG A 208 11.06 21.89 2.83
N HIS A 209 11.85 22.95 3.01
CA HIS A 209 12.64 23.13 4.22
C HIS A 209 11.75 23.24 5.48
N VAL A 210 10.67 24.00 5.39
CA VAL A 210 9.69 24.09 6.49
C VAL A 210 9.01 22.73 6.74
N ALA A 211 8.54 22.08 5.69
CA ALA A 211 7.87 20.79 5.80
C ALA A 211 8.76 19.71 6.42
N LEU A 212 10.04 19.65 6.05
CA LEU A 212 10.94 18.56 6.44
C LEU A 212 11.78 18.85 7.68
N GLU A 213 12.16 20.13 7.90
CA GLU A 213 13.19 20.44 8.90
C GLU A 213 12.70 21.32 10.05
N THR A 214 12.16 22.50 9.74
CA THR A 214 11.97 23.54 10.73
C THR A 214 10.54 23.72 11.23
N GLY A 215 9.54 23.35 10.43
CA GLY A 215 8.14 23.47 10.82
C GLY A 215 7.74 22.45 11.89
N THR A 216 6.74 22.80 12.69
CA THR A 216 6.22 21.96 13.76
C THR A 216 4.70 21.90 13.73
N GLY A 217 4.12 20.88 14.38
CA GLY A 217 2.70 20.76 14.58
C GLY A 217 1.88 20.62 13.27
N LEU A 218 0.63 21.01 13.35
CA LEU A 218 -0.35 20.79 12.29
C LEU A 218 -0.03 21.56 10.99
N ASP A 219 0.56 22.74 11.07
CA ASP A 219 0.88 23.54 9.88
C ASP A 219 1.98 22.87 9.05
N ALA A 220 3.00 22.33 9.69
CA ALA A 220 4.02 21.55 9.01
C ALA A 220 3.47 20.23 8.45
N LEU A 221 2.58 19.57 9.19
CA LEU A 221 1.92 18.35 8.72
C LEU A 221 1.07 18.64 7.47
N ARG A 222 0.27 19.72 7.46
CA ARG A 222 -0.53 20.14 6.30
C ARG A 222 0.32 20.45 5.07
N LEU A 223 1.48 21.03 5.28
CA LEU A 223 2.40 21.33 4.20
C LEU A 223 3.04 20.06 3.63
N LEU A 224 3.47 19.16 4.51
CA LEU A 224 4.09 17.87 4.11
C LEU A 224 3.08 16.91 3.49
N CYS A 225 1.90 16.80 4.07
CA CYS A 225 0.82 15.91 3.65
C CYS A 225 -0.49 16.71 3.60
N PRO A 226 -0.87 17.28 2.45
CA PRO A 226 -2.08 18.08 2.32
C PRO A 226 -3.36 17.30 2.71
N PRO A 227 -4.27 17.92 3.46
CA PRO A 227 -5.54 17.29 3.82
C PRO A 227 -6.45 17.15 2.59
N PRO A 228 -7.42 16.20 2.62
CA PRO A 228 -8.39 16.07 1.56
C PRO A 228 -9.32 17.29 1.51
N ALA A 229 -9.92 17.55 0.35
CA ALA A 229 -10.88 18.65 0.17
C ALA A 229 -12.15 18.48 1.03
N ALA A 230 -12.54 17.22 1.31
CA ALA A 230 -13.69 16.87 2.14
C ALA A 230 -13.30 15.73 3.08
N PRO A 231 -12.98 16.03 4.34
CA PRO A 231 -12.67 15.00 5.33
C PRO A 231 -13.92 14.17 5.66
N TYR A 232 -13.79 12.86 5.69
CA TYR A 232 -14.88 11.96 6.07
C TYR A 232 -14.78 11.54 7.54
N LEU A 233 -15.79 11.78 8.32
CA LEU A 233 -15.83 11.45 9.75
C LEU A 233 -16.93 10.43 10.11
N GLY A 234 -17.85 10.15 9.20
CA GLY A 234 -19.11 9.47 9.47
C GLY A 234 -20.27 10.46 9.60
N ASP A 235 -21.42 9.97 10.00
CA ASP A 235 -22.70 10.67 10.03
C ASP A 235 -23.15 11.10 11.44
N GLY A 236 -22.37 10.76 12.48
CA GLY A 236 -22.63 11.12 13.86
C GLY A 236 -22.03 12.48 14.27
N THR A 237 -21.92 12.67 15.58
CA THR A 237 -21.31 13.87 16.18
C THR A 237 -20.30 13.51 17.26
N TRP A 238 -19.33 14.41 17.52
CA TRP A 238 -18.40 14.24 18.62
C TRP A 238 -19.09 14.11 19.98
N ALA A 239 -20.14 14.90 20.22
CA ALA A 239 -20.90 14.79 21.46
C ALA A 239 -21.57 13.43 21.63
N GLY A 240 -22.07 12.84 20.53
CA GLY A 240 -22.65 11.49 20.53
C GLY A 240 -21.58 10.44 20.88
N LEU A 241 -20.42 10.48 20.21
CA LEU A 241 -19.31 9.58 20.49
C LEU A 241 -18.81 9.71 21.93
N PHE A 242 -18.62 10.93 22.43
CA PHE A 242 -18.17 11.15 23.82
C PHE A 242 -19.19 10.64 24.84
N GLY A 243 -20.48 10.76 24.52
CA GLY A 243 -21.56 10.17 25.35
C GLY A 243 -21.49 8.64 25.38
N GLU A 244 -21.19 7.99 24.26
CA GLU A 244 -21.01 6.53 24.18
C GLU A 244 -19.75 6.06 24.90
N LEU A 245 -18.63 6.78 24.73
CA LEU A 245 -17.36 6.45 25.38
C LEU A 245 -17.37 6.78 26.90
N GLY A 246 -18.27 7.67 27.35
CA GLY A 246 -18.24 8.19 28.73
C GLY A 246 -17.08 9.15 29.01
N THR A 247 -16.33 9.54 27.97
CA THR A 247 -15.18 10.47 28.04
C THR A 247 -15.00 11.20 26.72
N ALA A 248 -14.34 12.36 26.76
CA ALA A 248 -13.86 13.02 25.54
C ALA A 248 -12.60 12.30 25.02
N LEU A 249 -12.17 12.64 23.81
CA LEU A 249 -10.90 12.23 23.23
C LEU A 249 -9.93 13.42 23.21
N PRO A 250 -8.62 13.17 23.09
CA PRO A 250 -7.60 14.23 22.99
C PRO A 250 -7.95 15.29 21.95
N SER A 251 -7.84 16.56 22.33
CA SER A 251 -8.20 17.70 21.47
C SER A 251 -7.37 17.74 20.20
N GLU A 252 -6.11 17.30 20.26
CA GLU A 252 -5.21 17.13 19.13
C GLU A 252 -5.79 16.14 18.11
N TYR A 253 -6.30 15.00 18.56
CA TYR A 253 -6.95 14.00 17.69
C TYR A 253 -8.22 14.55 17.04
N VAL A 254 -9.10 15.19 17.82
CA VAL A 254 -10.32 15.82 17.29
C VAL A 254 -9.98 16.86 16.21
N THR A 255 -8.96 17.66 16.45
CA THR A 255 -8.48 18.66 15.49
C THR A 255 -7.93 18.01 14.21
N LEU A 256 -7.10 16.98 14.35
CA LEU A 256 -6.54 16.24 13.23
C LEU A 256 -7.65 15.60 12.40
N MET A 257 -8.59 14.92 13.06
CA MET A 257 -9.71 14.24 12.37
C MET A 257 -10.66 15.21 11.69
N ASN A 258 -10.93 16.38 12.26
CA ASN A 258 -11.75 17.41 11.59
C ASN A 258 -11.08 17.94 10.32
N LEU A 259 -9.77 17.83 10.20
CA LEU A 259 -9.03 18.30 9.03
C LEU A 259 -8.82 17.21 7.99
N TYR A 260 -8.49 15.99 8.40
CA TYR A 260 -8.17 14.89 7.50
C TYR A 260 -9.31 13.87 7.37
N GLY A 261 -10.08 13.66 8.42
CA GLY A 261 -11.08 12.59 8.48
C GLY A 261 -10.45 11.21 8.67
N ALA A 262 -11.28 10.20 8.49
CA ALA A 262 -10.84 8.81 8.42
C ALA A 262 -10.11 8.55 7.11
N GLY A 263 -9.07 7.73 7.17
CA GLY A 263 -8.24 7.47 5.99
C GLY A 263 -6.97 6.72 6.30
N CYS A 264 -6.13 6.61 5.30
CA CYS A 264 -4.85 5.92 5.36
C CYS A 264 -3.69 6.89 5.13
N TRP A 265 -2.75 6.92 6.05
CA TRP A 265 -1.51 7.67 5.96
C TRP A 265 -0.44 6.79 5.32
N SER A 266 0.11 7.26 4.22
CA SER A 266 1.21 6.61 3.48
C SER A 266 0.98 5.13 3.18
N ASP A 267 -0.26 4.76 2.89
CA ASP A 267 -0.74 3.38 2.67
C ASP A 267 -0.42 2.39 3.80
N TRP A 268 -0.05 2.90 4.95
CA TRP A 268 0.38 2.12 6.10
C TRP A 268 -0.54 2.23 7.30
N LEU A 269 -0.78 3.46 7.80
CA LEU A 269 -1.49 3.68 9.05
C LEU A 269 -2.93 4.13 8.78
N ARG A 270 -3.89 3.32 9.20
CA ARG A 270 -5.33 3.50 8.98
C ARG A 270 -6.00 4.08 10.20
N PHE A 271 -6.63 5.27 10.05
CA PHE A 271 -7.42 5.89 11.09
C PHE A 271 -8.87 5.50 10.93
N TYR A 272 -9.50 5.07 12.01
CA TYR A 272 -10.90 4.64 12.01
C TYR A 272 -11.84 5.82 11.80
N THR A 273 -13.06 5.52 11.30
CA THR A 273 -14.14 6.50 11.15
C THR A 273 -14.77 6.77 12.51
N PRO A 274 -14.49 7.92 13.17
CA PRO A 274 -14.85 8.10 14.58
C PRO A 274 -16.34 8.33 14.80
N LEU A 275 -17.02 8.97 13.84
CA LEU A 275 -18.42 9.40 13.99
C LEU A 275 -19.39 8.51 13.21
N ARG A 276 -18.98 7.28 12.88
CA ARG A 276 -19.88 6.32 12.25
C ARG A 276 -20.96 5.89 13.22
N THR A 277 -22.21 5.92 12.75
CA THR A 277 -23.37 5.40 13.49
C THR A 277 -23.84 4.05 12.95
N GLY A 278 -24.69 3.33 13.68
CA GLY A 278 -25.19 2.02 13.26
C GLY A 278 -24.20 0.88 13.41
N ASP A 279 -24.20 -0.04 12.46
CA ASP A 279 -23.28 -1.18 12.44
C ASP A 279 -21.85 -0.74 12.15
N ARG A 280 -20.87 -1.41 12.78
CA ARG A 280 -19.42 -1.11 12.66
C ARG A 280 -19.04 0.28 13.16
N ARG A 281 -19.75 0.80 14.17
CA ARG A 281 -19.38 2.05 14.82
C ARG A 281 -18.02 1.95 15.51
N TYR A 282 -17.41 3.11 15.76
CA TYR A 282 -16.08 3.20 16.36
C TYR A 282 -15.96 2.43 17.69
N LEU A 283 -16.97 2.51 18.56
CA LEU A 283 -17.00 1.77 19.82
C LEU A 283 -16.94 0.25 19.62
N GLN A 284 -17.65 -0.31 18.64
CA GLN A 284 -17.57 -1.75 18.34
C GLN A 284 -16.20 -2.17 17.87
N HIS A 285 -15.51 -1.30 17.14
CA HIS A 285 -14.15 -1.55 16.71
C HIS A 285 -13.18 -1.56 17.91
N ILE A 286 -13.32 -0.59 18.83
CA ILE A 286 -12.57 -0.56 20.10
C ILE A 286 -12.81 -1.84 20.88
N GLU A 287 -14.07 -2.23 21.10
CA GLU A 287 -14.44 -3.45 21.81
C GLU A 287 -13.79 -4.70 21.19
N SER A 288 -13.96 -4.87 19.88
CA SER A 288 -13.35 -6.01 19.16
C SER A 288 -11.82 -6.05 19.28
N THR A 289 -11.15 -4.90 19.19
CA THR A 289 -9.69 -4.81 19.31
C THR A 289 -9.23 -5.13 20.72
N THR A 290 -9.92 -4.59 21.73
CA THR A 290 -9.56 -4.84 23.16
C THR A 290 -9.90 -6.26 23.59
N ASP A 291 -10.95 -6.87 23.07
CA ASP A 291 -11.27 -8.29 23.32
C ASP A 291 -10.21 -9.19 22.70
N GLY A 292 -9.81 -8.93 21.45
CA GLY A 292 -8.68 -9.64 20.82
C GLY A 292 -7.37 -9.49 21.62
N TYR A 293 -7.12 -8.31 22.19
CA TYR A 293 -5.96 -8.12 23.08
C TYR A 293 -6.04 -8.98 24.36
N ARG A 294 -7.20 -9.02 25.02
CA ARG A 294 -7.42 -9.83 26.23
C ARG A 294 -7.25 -11.34 25.98
N ASP A 295 -7.70 -11.81 24.82
CA ASP A 295 -7.51 -13.20 24.41
C ASP A 295 -6.02 -13.55 24.26
N LEU A 296 -5.24 -12.64 23.69
CA LEU A 296 -3.79 -12.78 23.57
C LEU A 296 -3.08 -12.65 24.92
N GLU A 297 -3.49 -11.72 25.78
CA GLU A 297 -3.00 -11.59 27.15
C GLU A 297 -3.23 -12.87 27.95
N GLY A 298 -4.45 -13.45 27.85
CA GLY A 298 -4.76 -14.72 28.51
C GLY A 298 -3.86 -15.87 28.08
N SER A 299 -3.38 -15.87 26.84
CA SER A 299 -2.49 -16.88 26.29
C SER A 299 -1.01 -16.57 26.52
N HIS A 300 -0.62 -15.30 26.46
CA HIS A 300 0.79 -14.84 26.49
C HIS A 300 0.94 -13.53 27.28
N PRO A 301 0.67 -13.54 28.61
CA PRO A 301 0.62 -12.31 29.42
C PRO A 301 1.93 -11.51 29.44
N GLN A 302 3.07 -12.20 29.26
CA GLN A 302 4.38 -11.54 29.24
C GLN A 302 4.60 -10.65 28.01
N TRP A 303 3.83 -10.85 26.95
CA TRP A 303 3.93 -10.07 25.70
C TRP A 303 2.84 -9.03 25.57
N HIS A 304 1.78 -9.13 26.38
CA HIS A 304 0.60 -8.27 26.35
C HIS A 304 0.34 -7.63 27.72
N PRO A 305 1.21 -6.69 28.16
CA PRO A 305 1.14 -6.14 29.51
C PRO A 305 0.17 -4.97 29.68
N LEU A 306 -0.53 -4.53 28.63
CA LEU A 306 -1.39 -3.36 28.69
C LEU A 306 -2.73 -3.71 29.31
N VAL A 307 -3.18 -2.89 30.25
CA VAL A 307 -4.60 -2.86 30.64
C VAL A 307 -5.41 -2.32 29.45
N THR A 308 -6.61 -2.82 29.24
CA THR A 308 -7.46 -2.40 28.10
C THR A 308 -8.60 -1.50 28.57
N TRP A 309 -8.98 -0.53 27.73
CA TRP A 309 -10.17 0.27 27.96
C TRP A 309 -11.41 -0.66 28.07
N PRO A 310 -12.44 -0.38 28.94
CA PRO A 310 -12.65 0.89 29.69
C PRO A 310 -12.00 0.97 31.07
N GLU A 311 -11.09 0.09 31.42
CA GLU A 311 -10.42 0.18 32.70
C GLU A 311 -9.53 1.44 32.77
N THR A 312 -9.39 2.00 33.99
CA THR A 312 -8.56 3.20 34.22
C THR A 312 -7.13 2.96 33.81
N GLY A 313 -6.57 3.83 32.98
CA GLY A 313 -5.23 3.67 32.40
C GLY A 313 -5.19 2.69 31.25
N GLY A 314 -6.35 2.21 30.77
CA GLY A 314 -6.46 1.22 29.73
C GLY A 314 -6.11 1.73 28.33
N PHE A 315 -5.69 0.82 27.49
CA PHE A 315 -5.38 1.07 26.09
C PHE A 315 -6.68 1.31 25.28
N LEU A 316 -6.80 2.49 24.69
CA LEU A 316 -7.91 2.92 23.82
C LEU A 316 -7.40 3.09 22.39
N PRO A 317 -7.64 2.11 21.48
CA PRO A 317 -7.16 2.16 20.10
C PRO A 317 -7.97 3.15 19.25
N PHE A 318 -7.31 3.79 18.25
CA PHE A 318 -7.97 4.65 17.26
C PHE A 318 -7.46 4.45 15.83
N ALA A 319 -6.37 3.72 15.65
CA ALA A 319 -5.81 3.44 14.33
C ALA A 319 -5.09 2.09 14.33
N ASN A 320 -4.90 1.51 13.14
CA ASN A 320 -4.08 0.32 12.96
C ASN A 320 -3.16 0.44 11.74
N SER A 321 -2.04 -0.30 11.77
CA SER A 321 -1.24 -0.50 10.56
C SER A 321 -1.88 -1.55 9.64
N ILE A 322 -1.41 -1.62 8.39
CA ILE A 322 -1.82 -2.71 7.47
C ILE A 322 -1.41 -4.09 7.98
N ASP A 323 -0.38 -4.18 8.81
CA ASP A 323 0.11 -5.42 9.44
C ASP A 323 -0.64 -5.77 10.74
N GLY A 324 -1.58 -4.92 11.15
CA GLY A 324 -2.44 -5.16 12.31
C GLY A 324 -1.89 -4.67 13.65
N ASP A 325 -0.82 -3.86 13.65
CA ASP A 325 -0.42 -3.11 14.84
C ASP A 325 -1.50 -2.09 15.20
N GLN A 326 -1.63 -1.74 16.47
CA GLN A 326 -2.66 -0.83 16.94
C GLN A 326 -2.04 0.42 17.55
N LEU A 327 -2.50 1.60 17.13
CA LEU A 327 -2.14 2.88 17.73
C LEU A 327 -3.30 3.39 18.58
N GLY A 328 -3.00 3.85 19.79
CA GLY A 328 -4.01 4.31 20.74
C GLY A 328 -3.41 5.10 21.88
N TRP A 329 -4.20 5.35 22.89
CA TRP A 329 -3.78 6.02 24.12
C TRP A 329 -3.89 5.09 25.30
N LEU A 330 -3.08 5.36 26.33
CA LEU A 330 -3.34 4.91 27.69
C LEU A 330 -4.18 5.98 28.38
N THR A 331 -5.39 5.63 28.83
CA THR A 331 -6.33 6.56 29.46
C THR A 331 -5.89 6.96 30.88
N GLN A 332 -4.68 7.53 30.97
CA GLN A 332 -4.02 7.92 32.22
C GLN A 332 -3.97 9.46 32.33
N GLY A 333 -4.31 9.99 33.50
CA GLY A 333 -4.31 11.42 33.74
C GLY A 333 -5.72 11.98 34.00
N ASP A 334 -5.76 13.27 34.34
CA ASP A 334 -7.01 13.96 34.69
C ASP A 334 -7.76 14.49 33.45
N SER A 335 -7.06 14.60 32.33
CA SER A 335 -7.60 15.06 31.06
C SER A 335 -7.24 14.11 29.92
N PRO A 336 -8.10 13.90 28.91
CA PRO A 336 -7.74 13.19 27.70
C PRO A 336 -6.51 13.76 26.98
N ASP A 337 -6.25 15.05 27.10
CA ASP A 337 -5.09 15.71 26.49
C ASP A 337 -3.76 15.32 27.17
N ASP A 338 -3.80 14.69 28.36
CA ASP A 338 -2.64 14.16 29.07
C ASP A 338 -2.36 12.68 28.74
N TRP A 339 -3.25 12.02 27.97
CA TRP A 339 -3.10 10.59 27.70
C TRP A 339 -1.89 10.28 26.84
N PRO A 340 -0.96 9.44 27.30
CA PRO A 340 0.18 9.04 26.50
C PRO A 340 -0.24 8.26 25.27
N LEU A 341 0.34 8.61 24.13
CA LEU A 341 0.22 7.82 22.90
C LEU A 341 1.02 6.53 23.04
N ILE A 342 0.46 5.40 22.63
CA ILE A 342 1.12 4.11 22.65
C ILE A 342 0.82 3.31 21.40
N LEU A 343 1.78 2.49 21.00
CA LEU A 343 1.62 1.55 19.90
C LEU A 343 1.72 0.13 20.46
N TRP A 344 0.72 -0.68 20.14
CA TRP A 344 0.72 -2.11 20.40
C TRP A 344 1.16 -2.82 19.10
N PRO A 345 2.41 -3.30 19.02
CA PRO A 345 2.91 -3.99 17.86
C PRO A 345 2.41 -5.45 17.86
N ARG A 346 1.93 -5.90 16.69
CA ARG A 346 1.43 -7.27 16.54
C ARG A 346 2.54 -8.32 16.59
N HIS A 347 3.71 -7.99 16.07
CA HIS A 347 4.81 -8.94 15.85
C HIS A 347 6.09 -8.61 16.63
N ALA A 348 5.98 -7.73 17.61
CA ALA A 348 7.11 -7.34 18.45
C ALA A 348 6.68 -7.21 19.91
N SER A 349 7.65 -7.12 20.82
CA SER A 349 7.39 -6.88 22.23
C SER A 349 6.82 -5.47 22.45
N GLN A 350 5.92 -5.34 23.43
CA GLN A 350 5.35 -4.06 23.81
C GLN A 350 6.44 -3.06 24.20
N GLY A 351 6.47 -1.92 23.50
CA GLY A 351 7.33 -0.78 23.83
C GLY A 351 6.70 0.15 24.87
N PRO A 352 7.47 1.14 25.35
CA PRO A 352 6.95 2.17 26.23
C PRO A 352 6.03 3.14 25.47
N PRO A 353 5.22 3.96 26.18
CA PRO A 353 4.47 5.04 25.56
C PRO A 353 5.39 6.01 24.79
N LEU A 354 4.87 6.57 23.70
CA LEU A 354 5.58 7.53 22.88
C LEU A 354 5.75 8.86 23.66
N ARG A 355 6.84 9.55 23.38
CA ARG A 355 7.18 10.78 24.14
C ARG A 355 6.52 12.04 23.60
N THR A 356 5.96 11.94 22.40
CA THR A 356 5.38 13.07 21.66
C THR A 356 3.88 12.83 21.46
N GLY A 357 3.12 13.91 21.25
CA GLY A 357 1.73 13.84 20.86
C GLY A 357 1.52 13.24 19.46
N LEU A 358 0.28 13.09 19.07
CA LEU A 358 -0.12 12.42 17.84
C LEU A 358 0.42 13.13 16.59
N ILE A 359 0.23 14.45 16.49
CA ILE A 359 0.64 15.23 15.31
C ILE A 359 2.16 15.22 15.16
N ASP A 360 2.90 15.42 16.26
CA ASP A 360 4.36 15.40 16.21
C ASP A 360 4.92 14.02 15.91
N THR A 361 4.26 12.95 16.39
CA THR A 361 4.62 11.57 16.05
C THR A 361 4.40 11.28 14.57
N LEU A 362 3.24 11.65 14.02
CA LEU A 362 2.95 11.51 12.59
C LEU A 362 3.95 12.29 11.75
N LEU A 363 4.20 13.56 12.10
CA LEU A 363 5.12 14.41 11.39
C LEU A 363 6.55 13.85 11.40
N ALA A 364 7.02 13.37 12.53
CA ALA A 364 8.34 12.76 12.65
C ALA A 364 8.45 11.46 11.84
N TRP A 365 7.40 10.64 11.87
CA TRP A 365 7.34 9.41 11.07
C TRP A 365 7.34 9.71 9.57
N LEU A 366 6.47 10.59 9.10
CA LEU A 366 6.37 10.98 7.68
C LEU A 366 7.65 11.66 7.15
N ARG A 367 8.46 12.25 8.02
CA ARG A 367 9.78 12.81 7.71
C ARG A 367 10.91 11.77 7.69
N GLY A 368 10.63 10.52 8.02
CA GLY A 368 11.67 9.50 8.21
C GLY A 368 12.56 9.71 9.45
N LYS A 369 12.14 10.61 10.38
CA LYS A 369 12.90 10.93 11.61
C LYS A 369 12.48 10.11 12.84
N PHE A 370 11.49 9.26 12.67
CA PHE A 370 10.98 8.39 13.73
C PHE A 370 10.53 7.04 13.16
N SER A 371 10.92 5.98 13.83
CA SER A 371 10.44 4.63 13.57
C SER A 371 10.32 3.84 14.87
N THR A 372 9.40 2.89 14.89
CA THR A 372 9.21 1.95 15.99
C THR A 372 8.49 0.72 15.43
N PRO A 373 8.52 -0.46 16.09
CA PRO A 373 7.68 -1.57 15.68
C PRO A 373 6.24 -1.13 15.48
N GLY A 374 5.67 -1.37 14.29
CA GLY A 374 4.35 -0.91 13.86
C GLY A 374 4.31 0.42 13.09
N LEU A 375 5.38 1.23 13.16
CA LEU A 375 5.61 2.39 12.29
C LEU A 375 6.97 2.22 11.63
N ALA A 376 6.99 1.59 10.46
CA ALA A 376 8.22 1.28 9.75
C ALA A 376 9.03 2.54 9.40
N ALA A 377 10.35 2.40 9.38
CA ALA A 377 11.23 3.47 8.92
C ALA A 377 10.98 3.77 7.43
N LEU A 378 11.05 5.04 7.09
CA LEU A 378 11.22 5.45 5.71
C LEU A 378 12.60 5.01 5.20
N ASP A 379 12.69 4.54 3.98
CA ASP A 379 13.97 4.17 3.40
C ASP A 379 14.85 5.39 3.14
N GLU A 380 16.18 5.21 3.22
CA GLU A 380 17.13 6.32 3.04
C GLU A 380 17.02 6.97 1.65
N ASP A 381 16.58 6.20 0.65
CA ASP A 381 16.43 6.66 -0.74
C ASP A 381 15.03 7.24 -1.03
N ASP A 382 14.09 7.13 -0.09
CA ASP A 382 12.73 7.64 -0.29
C ASP A 382 12.66 9.15 0.01
N ASP A 383 11.98 9.89 -0.87
CA ASP A 383 11.64 11.29 -0.60
C ASP A 383 10.45 11.40 0.35
N PRO A 384 10.62 11.96 1.56
CA PRO A 384 9.53 12.13 2.52
C PRO A 384 8.33 12.92 1.95
N VAL A 385 8.55 13.82 1.00
CA VAL A 385 7.46 14.59 0.35
C VAL A 385 6.60 13.70 -0.53
N GLN A 386 7.19 12.70 -1.17
CA GLN A 386 6.45 11.72 -1.95
C GLN A 386 5.81 10.65 -1.06
N PHE A 387 6.51 10.24 -0.01
CA PHE A 387 5.99 9.27 0.96
C PHE A 387 4.78 9.78 1.73
N ALA A 388 4.78 11.05 2.15
CA ALA A 388 3.72 11.64 2.97
C ALA A 388 2.44 11.88 2.17
N VAL A 389 1.59 10.88 2.11
CA VAL A 389 0.31 10.95 1.43
C VAL A 389 -0.82 10.53 2.36
N PHE A 390 -1.97 11.17 2.22
CA PHE A 390 -3.19 10.79 2.91
C PHE A 390 -4.29 10.44 1.91
N LYS A 391 -4.88 9.25 2.07
CA LYS A 391 -6.04 8.80 1.30
C LYS A 391 -7.26 8.80 2.20
N SER A 392 -8.21 9.68 1.93
CA SER A 392 -9.49 9.70 2.62
C SER A 392 -10.29 8.45 2.29
N TRP A 393 -11.04 7.94 3.28
CA TRP A 393 -12.00 6.88 3.05
C TRP A 393 -13.39 7.47 2.84
N ASP A 394 -14.15 6.81 1.99
CA ASP A 394 -15.61 6.91 1.96
C ASP A 394 -16.22 5.59 2.48
N ASP A 395 -17.53 5.57 2.71
CA ASP A 395 -18.22 4.39 3.23
C ASP A 395 -18.14 3.14 2.36
N SER A 396 -17.69 3.28 1.11
CA SER A 396 -17.73 2.19 0.12
C SER A 396 -16.47 1.34 0.08
N ALA A 397 -15.38 1.79 0.67
CA ALA A 397 -14.06 1.29 0.27
C ALA A 397 -13.46 0.19 1.15
N TYR A 398 -13.65 0.14 2.45
CA TYR A 398 -12.87 -0.79 3.28
C TYR A 398 -13.58 -1.22 4.57
N TRP A 399 -14.13 -2.41 4.52
CA TRP A 399 -14.17 -3.39 5.64
C TRP A 399 -14.31 -4.79 5.09
#